data_ce50ea22d442665d86af69a9dbc49b77
#
_entry.id   ce50ea22d442665d86af69a9dbc49b77
#
_cell.length_a   1.000
_cell.length_b   1.000
_cell.length_c   1.000
_cell.angle_alpha   90.00
_cell.angle_beta   90.00
_cell.angle_gamma   90.00
#
_symmetry.space_group_name_H-M   'P 1'
#
loop_
_entity.id
_entity.type
_entity.pdbx_description
1 polymer ?
#
loop_
_entity_poly.entity_id
_entity_poly.type
_entity_poly.pdbx_seq_one_letter_code
_entity_poly.pdbx_strand_id
1 'polypeptide(L)'
;MSGSSGKVAMVTGASGGIGRAVALRLARDGFAVVATYAGNPARAQELVTEIEAADGRAIAVPADVASAPEVDRLFRDTLEAFGRIDVVVNSAGIMPLGQIADGALEDFDRVIATNLRGAFLVLGQAARHVSKGGRIIALSSSVIAKSLPGYGAYIASKAGVEGLVRVLANELRGHDVTVNAVAPGPVATELFLRGKTEAQIEQFAKLAPLERVGRPEDVAEVISFLAGPGGAWVNAQVLRANGGFA
;
A
#
# COMPACT_ATOMS: atom_id res chain seq x y z
N MET A 1 -21.21 7.32 -15.35
CA MET A 1 -19.98 7.35 -14.54
C MET A 1 -20.24 8.24 -13.33
N SER A 2 -20.57 7.65 -12.18
CA SER A 2 -20.72 8.41 -10.93
C SER A 2 -19.29 8.63 -10.39
N GLY A 3 -18.72 9.78 -10.75
CA GLY A 3 -17.38 10.13 -10.36
C GLY A 3 -17.25 10.27 -8.84
N SER A 4 -16.10 9.89 -8.31
CA SER A 4 -15.63 10.17 -6.95
C SER A 4 -15.31 11.66 -6.74
N SER A 5 -15.94 12.56 -7.53
CA SER A 5 -15.72 14.01 -7.47
C SER A 5 -15.87 14.51 -6.03
N GLY A 6 -14.79 15.02 -5.47
CA GLY A 6 -14.70 15.49 -4.10
C GLY A 6 -14.27 14.46 -3.07
N LYS A 7 -14.06 13.18 -3.41
CA LYS A 7 -13.49 12.16 -2.50
C LYS A 7 -11.96 12.24 -2.45
N VAL A 8 -11.40 11.83 -1.33
CA VAL A 8 -9.96 11.95 -1.03
C VAL A 8 -9.37 10.56 -0.76
N ALA A 9 -8.25 10.27 -1.45
CA ALA A 9 -7.47 9.06 -1.25
C ALA A 9 -6.07 9.41 -0.75
N MET A 10 -5.68 8.84 0.39
CA MET A 10 -4.34 8.92 0.95
C MET A 10 -3.57 7.66 0.59
N VAL A 11 -2.35 7.81 0.06
CA VAL A 11 -1.48 6.68 -0.30
C VAL A 11 -0.14 6.85 0.37
N THR A 12 0.24 5.93 1.28
CA THR A 12 1.57 5.94 1.87
C THR A 12 2.58 5.26 0.94
N GLY A 13 3.83 5.74 0.94
CA GLY A 13 4.85 5.22 0.02
C GLY A 13 4.58 5.54 -1.46
N ALA A 14 3.91 6.67 -1.73
CA ALA A 14 3.49 7.06 -3.08
C ALA A 14 4.63 7.57 -3.98
N SER A 15 5.84 7.77 -3.46
CA SER A 15 6.99 8.26 -4.25
C SER A 15 7.58 7.24 -5.24
N GLY A 16 7.09 5.99 -5.26
CA GLY A 16 7.59 4.97 -6.18
C GLY A 16 6.79 3.67 -6.18
N GLY A 17 7.16 2.79 -7.10
CA GLY A 17 6.62 1.44 -7.20
C GLY A 17 5.10 1.36 -7.25
N ILE A 18 4.54 0.43 -6.47
CA ILE A 18 3.08 0.21 -6.43
C ILE A 18 2.35 1.45 -5.91
N GLY A 19 2.88 2.12 -4.86
CA GLY A 19 2.22 3.30 -4.29
C GLY A 19 2.03 4.44 -5.31
N ARG A 20 3.03 4.68 -6.18
CA ARG A 20 2.93 5.66 -7.25
C ARG A 20 1.86 5.29 -8.29
N ALA A 21 1.85 4.04 -8.74
CA ALA A 21 0.84 3.56 -9.69
C ALA A 21 -0.58 3.64 -9.11
N VAL A 22 -0.74 3.31 -7.82
CA VAL A 22 -2.01 3.45 -7.09
C VAL A 22 -2.46 4.91 -7.03
N ALA A 23 -1.56 5.83 -6.68
CA ALA A 23 -1.88 7.25 -6.61
C ALA A 23 -2.36 7.80 -7.97
N LEU A 24 -1.65 7.48 -9.05
CA LEU A 24 -2.04 7.84 -10.42
C LEU A 24 -3.39 7.23 -10.81
N ARG A 25 -3.62 5.97 -10.47
CA ARG A 25 -4.88 5.31 -10.78
C ARG A 25 -6.04 5.93 -10.03
N LEU A 26 -5.93 6.15 -8.73
CA LEU A 26 -6.99 6.79 -7.94
C LEU A 26 -7.26 8.23 -8.38
N ALA A 27 -6.25 8.98 -8.82
CA ALA A 27 -6.44 10.29 -9.42
C ALA A 27 -7.29 10.20 -10.71
N ARG A 28 -7.01 9.25 -11.59
CA ARG A 28 -7.82 8.97 -12.80
C ARG A 28 -9.24 8.53 -12.48
N ASP A 29 -9.45 7.86 -11.35
CA ASP A 29 -10.77 7.49 -10.83
C ASP A 29 -11.52 8.68 -10.22
N GLY A 30 -10.88 9.89 -10.18
CA GLY A 30 -11.48 11.15 -9.73
C GLY A 30 -11.30 11.47 -8.25
N PHE A 31 -10.40 10.76 -7.54
CA PHE A 31 -10.03 11.12 -6.17
C PHE A 31 -9.03 12.29 -6.17
N ALA A 32 -9.16 13.20 -5.20
CA ALA A 32 -8.04 14.02 -4.79
C ALA A 32 -7.03 13.13 -4.02
N VAL A 33 -5.73 13.25 -4.33
CA VAL A 33 -4.72 12.33 -3.82
C VAL A 33 -3.78 13.00 -2.83
N VAL A 34 -3.58 12.36 -1.67
CA VAL A 34 -2.51 12.69 -0.74
C VAL A 34 -1.38 11.68 -0.93
N ALA A 35 -0.33 12.12 -1.60
CA ALA A 35 0.86 11.32 -1.87
C ALA A 35 1.85 11.43 -0.71
N THR A 36 1.92 10.38 0.12
CA THR A 36 2.82 10.37 1.28
C THR A 36 4.18 9.77 0.94
N TYR A 37 5.24 10.38 1.44
CA TYR A 37 6.62 9.94 1.23
C TYR A 37 7.48 10.14 2.47
N ALA A 38 8.52 9.31 2.65
CA ALA A 38 9.49 9.45 3.73
C ALA A 38 10.91 9.79 3.24
N GLY A 39 11.21 9.62 1.95
CA GLY A 39 12.58 9.72 1.42
C GLY A 39 12.76 10.88 0.44
N ASN A 40 12.33 10.70 -0.79
CA ASN A 40 12.66 11.60 -1.90
C ASN A 40 11.50 12.58 -2.21
N PRO A 41 11.60 13.86 -1.79
CA PRO A 41 10.56 14.85 -2.05
C PRO A 41 10.39 15.16 -3.54
N ALA A 42 11.46 15.09 -4.35
CA ALA A 42 11.37 15.37 -5.78
C ALA A 42 10.45 14.37 -6.49
N ARG A 43 10.58 13.07 -6.22
CA ARG A 43 9.70 12.03 -6.78
C ARG A 43 8.23 12.22 -6.36
N ALA A 44 7.98 12.68 -5.14
CA ALA A 44 6.62 12.97 -4.70
C ALA A 44 6.04 14.20 -5.41
N GLN A 45 6.86 15.22 -5.63
CA GLN A 45 6.46 16.42 -6.38
C GLN A 45 6.24 16.13 -7.87
N GLU A 46 7.08 15.29 -8.49
CA GLU A 46 6.87 14.79 -9.86
C GLU A 46 5.51 14.10 -10.01
N LEU A 47 5.14 13.25 -9.02
CA LEU A 47 3.83 12.59 -9.01
C LEU A 47 2.68 13.61 -8.92
N VAL A 48 2.79 14.61 -8.06
CA VAL A 48 1.79 15.68 -7.95
C VAL A 48 1.64 16.41 -9.27
N THR A 49 2.76 16.83 -9.87
CA THR A 49 2.77 17.51 -11.18
C THR A 49 2.12 16.67 -12.29
N GLU A 50 2.38 15.34 -12.30
CA GLU A 50 1.77 14.45 -13.28
C GLU A 50 0.25 14.32 -13.09
N ILE A 51 -0.21 14.26 -11.85
CA ILE A 51 -1.65 14.22 -11.53
C ILE A 51 -2.32 15.53 -11.93
N GLU A 52 -1.72 16.67 -11.62
CA GLU A 52 -2.25 17.98 -11.96
C GLU A 52 -2.27 18.25 -13.47
N ALA A 53 -1.25 17.78 -14.22
CA ALA A 53 -1.21 17.85 -15.67
C ALA A 53 -2.33 17.04 -16.37
N ALA A 54 -2.94 16.10 -15.64
CA ALA A 54 -4.10 15.32 -16.06
C ALA A 54 -5.44 15.82 -15.45
N ASP A 55 -5.50 17.10 -15.07
CA ASP A 55 -6.66 17.75 -14.43
C ASP A 55 -7.08 17.14 -13.09
N GLY A 56 -6.20 16.35 -12.45
CA GLY A 56 -6.40 15.82 -11.12
C GLY A 56 -6.01 16.80 -10.02
N ARG A 57 -6.24 16.42 -8.76
CA ARG A 57 -5.80 17.18 -7.58
C ARG A 57 -4.92 16.32 -6.71
N ALA A 58 -3.76 16.80 -6.32
CA ALA A 58 -2.88 16.08 -5.40
C ALA A 58 -2.07 17.03 -4.51
N ILE A 59 -1.67 16.52 -3.35
CA ILE A 59 -0.63 17.13 -2.51
C ILE A 59 0.40 16.08 -2.11
N ALA A 60 1.64 16.49 -1.93
CA ALA A 60 2.69 15.66 -1.38
C ALA A 60 2.90 16.00 0.10
N VAL A 61 2.80 14.98 0.98
CA VAL A 61 2.96 15.16 2.43
C VAL A 61 4.10 14.27 2.94
N PRO A 62 5.14 14.83 3.57
CA PRO A 62 6.20 14.03 4.16
C PRO A 62 5.71 13.35 5.44
N ALA A 63 5.89 12.03 5.54
CA ALA A 63 5.67 11.29 6.78
C ALA A 63 6.38 9.93 6.75
N ASP A 64 7.18 9.66 7.79
CA ASP A 64 7.64 8.32 8.10
C ASP A 64 6.52 7.57 8.83
N VAL A 65 6.02 6.51 8.23
CA VAL A 65 4.95 5.69 8.83
C VAL A 65 5.37 5.03 10.14
N ALA A 66 6.66 4.84 10.38
CA ALA A 66 7.18 4.33 11.64
C ALA A 66 7.12 5.36 12.79
N SER A 67 6.85 6.64 12.51
CA SER A 67 6.77 7.74 13.48
C SER A 67 5.31 8.06 13.80
N ALA A 68 4.86 7.75 15.02
CA ALA A 68 3.49 8.06 15.44
C ALA A 68 3.14 9.55 15.32
N PRO A 69 4.00 10.51 15.75
CA PRO A 69 3.70 11.93 15.57
C PRO A 69 3.58 12.36 14.10
N GLU A 70 4.36 11.74 13.19
CA GLU A 70 4.28 12.08 11.78
C GLU A 70 3.02 11.49 11.13
N VAL A 71 2.60 10.30 11.53
CA VAL A 71 1.32 9.73 11.08
C VAL A 71 0.15 10.55 11.58
N ASP A 72 0.16 10.99 12.84
CA ASP A 72 -0.88 11.89 13.39
C ASP A 72 -0.95 13.21 12.61
N ARG A 73 0.22 13.81 12.32
CA ARG A 73 0.30 15.02 11.51
C ARG A 73 -0.24 14.81 10.09
N LEU A 74 0.13 13.70 9.43
CA LEU A 74 -0.33 13.36 8.09
C LEU A 74 -1.87 13.38 7.98
N PHE A 75 -2.56 12.75 8.93
CA PHE A 75 -4.02 12.72 8.92
C PHE A 75 -4.63 14.10 9.19
N ARG A 76 -4.06 14.86 10.13
CA ARG A 76 -4.49 16.24 10.41
C ARG A 76 -4.31 17.14 9.18
N ASP A 77 -3.12 17.16 8.57
CA ASP A 77 -2.80 17.97 7.39
C ASP A 77 -3.71 17.60 6.20
N THR A 78 -4.05 16.30 6.06
CA THR A 78 -5.00 15.85 5.05
C THR A 78 -6.41 16.38 5.29
N LEU A 79 -6.89 16.34 6.53
CA LEU A 79 -8.20 16.87 6.91
C LEU A 79 -8.26 18.39 6.78
N GLU A 80 -7.16 19.08 7.09
CA GLU A 80 -7.06 20.52 6.88
C GLU A 80 -7.12 20.90 5.40
N ALA A 81 -6.42 20.15 4.54
CA ALA A 81 -6.37 20.44 3.10
C ALA A 81 -7.66 20.09 2.35
N PHE A 82 -8.34 19.01 2.73
CA PHE A 82 -9.45 18.45 1.96
C PHE A 82 -10.76 18.27 2.74
N GLY A 83 -10.75 18.40 4.06
CA GLY A 83 -11.93 18.26 4.93
C GLY A 83 -12.43 16.83 5.12
N ARG A 84 -11.86 15.83 4.42
CA ARG A 84 -12.31 14.43 4.45
C ARG A 84 -11.23 13.45 4.03
N ILE A 85 -11.42 12.18 4.38
CA ILE A 85 -10.62 11.05 3.91
C ILE A 85 -11.59 9.93 3.56
N ASP A 86 -11.57 9.43 2.33
CA ASP A 86 -12.48 8.37 1.88
C ASP A 86 -11.75 7.04 1.66
N VAL A 87 -10.50 7.09 1.23
CA VAL A 87 -9.67 5.91 0.97
C VAL A 87 -8.31 6.10 1.63
N VAL A 88 -7.86 5.08 2.35
CA VAL A 88 -6.48 5.00 2.85
C VAL A 88 -5.83 3.75 2.29
N VAL A 89 -4.74 3.93 1.55
CA VAL A 89 -3.91 2.84 1.03
C VAL A 89 -2.55 2.86 1.74
N ASN A 90 -2.33 1.88 2.62
CA ASN A 90 -1.04 1.70 3.28
C ASN A 90 -0.11 0.85 2.40
N SER A 91 0.71 1.53 1.57
CA SER A 91 1.67 0.90 0.64
C SER A 91 3.13 1.04 1.06
N ALA A 92 3.44 1.87 2.04
CA ALA A 92 4.80 2.03 2.55
C ALA A 92 5.37 0.70 3.07
N GLY A 93 6.61 0.41 2.73
CA GLY A 93 7.29 -0.79 3.18
C GLY A 93 8.70 -0.93 2.64
N ILE A 94 9.51 -1.72 3.36
CA ILE A 94 10.89 -2.07 3.02
C ILE A 94 11.06 -3.59 3.02
N MET A 95 12.09 -4.10 2.33
CA MET A 95 12.31 -5.53 2.18
C MET A 95 13.84 -5.86 2.16
N PRO A 96 14.58 -5.56 3.23
CA PRO A 96 15.89 -6.17 3.39
C PRO A 96 15.73 -7.68 3.55
N LEU A 97 16.59 -8.46 2.88
CA LEU A 97 16.58 -9.91 2.90
C LEU A 97 17.77 -10.43 3.71
N GLY A 98 17.53 -11.45 4.52
CA GLY A 98 18.56 -12.10 5.32
C GLY A 98 18.04 -13.41 5.93
N GLN A 99 18.92 -14.40 6.09
CA GLN A 99 18.56 -15.63 6.79
C GLN A 99 18.30 -15.35 8.27
N ILE A 100 17.42 -16.11 8.90
CA ILE A 100 17.04 -15.87 10.30
C ILE A 100 18.25 -16.06 11.23
N ALA A 101 19.09 -17.05 10.96
CA ALA A 101 20.25 -17.35 11.78
C ALA A 101 21.32 -16.24 11.75
N ASP A 102 21.51 -15.60 10.60
CA ASP A 102 22.58 -14.64 10.35
C ASP A 102 22.05 -13.22 10.10
N GLY A 103 20.74 -13.01 10.26
CA GLY A 103 20.07 -11.74 10.00
C GLY A 103 20.47 -10.65 10.99
N ALA A 104 20.75 -9.45 10.48
CA ALA A 104 21.02 -8.29 11.32
C ALA A 104 19.74 -7.88 12.09
N LEU A 105 19.86 -7.75 13.40
CA LEU A 105 18.73 -7.35 14.26
C LEU A 105 18.19 -5.96 13.87
N GLU A 106 19.09 -5.06 13.46
CA GLU A 106 18.73 -3.70 13.00
C GLU A 106 17.85 -3.74 11.75
N ASP A 107 18.09 -4.68 10.83
CA ASP A 107 17.23 -4.87 9.65
C ASP A 107 15.87 -5.44 10.04
N PHE A 108 15.84 -6.39 10.95
CA PHE A 108 14.59 -6.91 11.51
C PHE A 108 13.77 -5.79 12.16
N ASP A 109 14.38 -5.02 13.05
CA ASP A 109 13.72 -3.91 13.77
C ASP A 109 13.19 -2.86 12.80
N ARG A 110 13.96 -2.49 11.77
CA ARG A 110 13.50 -1.57 10.72
C ARG A 110 12.30 -2.10 9.94
N VAL A 111 12.33 -3.40 9.59
CA VAL A 111 11.20 -4.04 8.88
C VAL A 111 9.96 -4.03 9.73
N ILE A 112 10.06 -4.40 11.00
CA ILE A 112 8.92 -4.40 11.93
C ILE A 112 8.42 -2.98 12.18
N ALA A 113 9.33 -2.02 12.39
CA ALA A 113 8.96 -0.62 12.61
C ALA A 113 8.19 -0.03 11.40
N THR A 114 8.72 -0.22 10.19
CA THR A 114 8.10 0.35 8.98
C THR A 114 6.87 -0.45 8.53
N ASN A 115 7.00 -1.77 8.35
CA ASN A 115 5.97 -2.57 7.67
C ASN A 115 4.81 -2.94 8.59
N LEU A 116 5.07 -3.24 9.87
CA LEU A 116 4.05 -3.71 10.80
C LEU A 116 3.57 -2.61 11.75
N ARG A 117 4.50 -1.99 12.51
CA ARG A 117 4.15 -0.89 13.41
C ARG A 117 3.61 0.30 12.63
N GLY A 118 4.24 0.64 11.50
CA GLY A 118 3.75 1.69 10.61
C GLY A 118 2.35 1.39 10.06
N ALA A 119 2.08 0.16 9.64
CA ALA A 119 0.73 -0.26 9.24
C ALA A 119 -0.26 -0.11 10.40
N PHE A 120 0.09 -0.54 11.61
CA PHE A 120 -0.77 -0.38 12.80
C PHE A 120 -1.12 1.09 13.06
N LEU A 121 -0.13 2.00 12.98
CA LEU A 121 -0.34 3.43 13.17
C LEU A 121 -1.26 4.02 12.09
N VAL A 122 -0.98 3.74 10.81
CA VAL A 122 -1.79 4.24 9.68
C VAL A 122 -3.21 3.69 9.72
N LEU A 123 -3.38 2.39 9.95
CA LEU A 123 -4.70 1.76 10.05
C LEU A 123 -5.49 2.27 11.25
N GLY A 124 -4.83 2.51 12.39
CA GLY A 124 -5.46 3.08 13.58
C GLY A 124 -5.96 4.51 13.36
N GLN A 125 -5.20 5.35 12.68
CA GLN A 125 -5.66 6.69 12.30
C GLN A 125 -6.75 6.63 11.21
N ALA A 126 -6.63 5.73 10.24
CA ALA A 126 -7.66 5.52 9.23
C ALA A 126 -9.01 5.15 9.87
N ALA A 127 -9.00 4.26 10.86
CA ALA A 127 -10.20 3.87 11.59
C ALA A 127 -10.93 5.04 12.27
N ARG A 128 -10.19 6.07 12.72
CA ARG A 128 -10.75 7.26 13.39
C ARG A 128 -11.26 8.32 12.44
N HIS A 129 -10.67 8.41 11.23
CA HIS A 129 -10.82 9.57 10.36
C HIS A 129 -11.45 9.27 9.00
N VAL A 130 -11.50 8.01 8.58
CA VAL A 130 -12.15 7.65 7.30
C VAL A 130 -13.65 7.90 7.38
N SER A 131 -14.17 8.55 6.35
CA SER A 131 -15.59 8.87 6.22
C SER A 131 -16.45 7.61 6.13
N LYS A 132 -17.70 7.69 6.51
CA LYS A 132 -18.70 6.62 6.28
C LYS A 132 -18.72 6.24 4.79
N GLY A 133 -18.76 4.95 4.49
CA GLY A 133 -18.62 4.44 3.14
C GLY A 133 -17.16 4.36 2.65
N GLY A 134 -16.20 4.57 3.53
CA GLY A 134 -14.79 4.62 3.19
C GLY A 134 -14.12 3.24 3.04
N ARG A 135 -12.87 3.26 2.60
CA ARG A 135 -12.07 2.07 2.28
C ARG A 135 -10.69 2.16 2.90
N ILE A 136 -10.29 1.10 3.59
CA ILE A 136 -8.94 0.96 4.14
C ILE A 136 -8.29 -0.25 3.48
N ILE A 137 -7.15 -0.04 2.83
CA ILE A 137 -6.47 -1.07 2.04
C ILE A 137 -5.01 -1.12 2.46
N ALA A 138 -4.50 -2.29 2.84
CA ALA A 138 -3.10 -2.47 3.21
C ALA A 138 -2.38 -3.40 2.22
N LEU A 139 -1.11 -3.10 1.89
CA LEU A 139 -0.28 -3.98 1.08
C LEU A 139 0.32 -5.10 1.95
N SER A 140 -0.10 -6.34 1.67
CA SER A 140 0.55 -7.57 2.13
C SER A 140 1.56 -8.08 1.09
N SER A 141 1.77 -9.37 0.97
CA SER A 141 2.60 -10.01 -0.05
C SER A 141 2.25 -11.48 -0.22
N SER A 142 2.20 -11.95 -1.47
CA SER A 142 2.00 -13.38 -1.78
C SER A 142 3.19 -14.26 -1.37
N VAL A 143 4.36 -13.68 -1.06
CA VAL A 143 5.52 -14.45 -0.58
C VAL A 143 5.25 -15.18 0.73
N ILE A 144 4.26 -14.75 1.51
CA ILE A 144 3.79 -15.44 2.73
C ILE A 144 3.47 -16.91 2.42
N ALA A 145 2.80 -17.18 1.29
CA ALA A 145 2.43 -18.54 0.90
C ALA A 145 3.58 -19.36 0.27
N LYS A 146 4.71 -18.72 -0.07
CA LYS A 146 5.89 -19.40 -0.65
C LYS A 146 6.98 -19.68 0.37
N SER A 147 7.02 -18.95 1.48
CA SER A 147 8.00 -19.14 2.56
C SER A 147 9.45 -19.20 2.07
N LEU A 148 9.84 -18.29 1.16
CA LEU A 148 11.16 -18.29 0.55
C LEU A 148 12.26 -18.00 1.59
N PRO A 149 13.40 -18.69 1.53
CA PRO A 149 14.57 -18.41 2.37
C PRO A 149 15.00 -16.93 2.26
N GLY A 150 15.40 -16.33 3.38
CA GLY A 150 15.83 -14.94 3.46
C GLY A 150 14.69 -13.94 3.62
N TYR A 151 13.42 -14.35 3.51
CA TYR A 151 12.25 -13.44 3.64
C TYR A 151 11.66 -13.42 5.06
N GLY A 152 12.30 -13.99 6.07
CA GLY A 152 11.74 -14.21 7.40
C GLY A 152 11.12 -12.95 8.04
N ALA A 153 11.89 -11.88 8.21
CA ALA A 153 11.41 -10.63 8.79
C ALA A 153 10.28 -9.99 7.96
N TYR A 154 10.44 -9.99 6.63
CA TYR A 154 9.46 -9.43 5.71
C TYR A 154 8.12 -10.20 5.78
N ILE A 155 8.17 -11.54 5.70
CA ILE A 155 6.97 -12.40 5.81
C ILE A 155 6.28 -12.19 7.16
N ALA A 156 7.04 -12.17 8.27
CA ALA A 156 6.49 -11.92 9.60
C ALA A 156 5.73 -10.58 9.66
N SER A 157 6.33 -9.52 9.11
CA SER A 157 5.69 -8.21 9.07
C SER A 157 4.41 -8.20 8.24
N LYS A 158 4.40 -8.84 7.06
CA LYS A 158 3.25 -8.85 6.15
C LYS A 158 2.13 -9.79 6.62
N ALA A 159 2.47 -10.91 7.26
CA ALA A 159 1.48 -11.77 7.93
C ALA A 159 0.79 -11.03 9.09
N GLY A 160 1.55 -10.24 9.85
CA GLY A 160 1.00 -9.36 10.88
C GLY A 160 0.01 -8.34 10.32
N VAL A 161 0.32 -7.72 9.16
CA VAL A 161 -0.60 -6.79 8.47
C VAL A 161 -1.92 -7.48 8.11
N GLU A 162 -1.89 -8.72 7.62
CA GLU A 162 -3.13 -9.48 7.33
C GLU A 162 -3.97 -9.74 8.59
N GLY A 163 -3.30 -9.98 9.72
CA GLY A 163 -3.96 -10.08 11.03
C GLY A 163 -4.67 -8.79 11.42
N LEU A 164 -3.95 -7.65 11.32
CA LEU A 164 -4.51 -6.32 11.63
C LEU A 164 -5.74 -6.00 10.76
N VAL A 165 -5.69 -6.29 9.47
CA VAL A 165 -6.80 -6.06 8.53
C VAL A 165 -8.07 -6.79 8.96
N ARG A 166 -7.96 -8.08 9.30
CA ARG A 166 -9.11 -8.89 9.71
C ARG A 166 -9.72 -8.41 11.03
N VAL A 167 -8.88 -8.03 11.99
CA VAL A 167 -9.36 -7.51 13.29
C VAL A 167 -10.04 -6.16 13.08
N LEU A 168 -9.39 -5.22 12.37
CA LEU A 168 -9.92 -3.88 12.16
C LEU A 168 -11.26 -3.89 11.38
N ALA A 169 -11.42 -4.79 10.42
CA ALA A 169 -12.69 -4.96 9.72
C ALA A 169 -13.85 -5.32 10.67
N ASN A 170 -13.58 -6.10 11.73
CA ASN A 170 -14.57 -6.43 12.74
C ASN A 170 -14.80 -5.29 13.74
N GLU A 171 -13.76 -4.55 14.12
CA GLU A 171 -13.85 -3.39 15.01
C GLU A 171 -14.69 -2.25 14.39
N LEU A 172 -14.64 -2.11 13.04
CA LEU A 172 -15.42 -1.12 12.29
C LEU A 172 -16.83 -1.61 11.91
N ARG A 173 -17.34 -2.65 12.55
CA ARG A 173 -18.72 -3.14 12.33
C ARG A 173 -19.73 -2.01 12.52
N GLY A 174 -20.63 -1.85 11.55
CA GLY A 174 -21.68 -0.83 11.57
C GLY A 174 -21.25 0.56 11.06
N HIS A 175 -19.96 0.78 10.78
CA HIS A 175 -19.44 2.05 10.25
C HIS A 175 -19.52 2.19 8.73
N ASP A 176 -19.93 1.15 8.01
CA ASP A 176 -19.96 1.12 6.54
C ASP A 176 -18.57 1.36 5.91
N VAL A 177 -17.52 0.84 6.56
CA VAL A 177 -16.13 0.92 6.11
C VAL A 177 -15.63 -0.49 5.82
N THR A 178 -14.98 -0.70 4.67
CA THR A 178 -14.32 -1.97 4.37
C THR A 178 -12.82 -1.89 4.64
N VAL A 179 -12.26 -2.97 5.17
CA VAL A 179 -10.83 -3.11 5.44
C VAL A 179 -10.33 -4.37 4.75
N ASN A 180 -9.40 -4.22 3.81
CA ASN A 180 -8.86 -5.33 3.03
C ASN A 180 -7.34 -5.25 2.90
N ALA A 181 -6.71 -6.38 2.61
CA ALA A 181 -5.33 -6.45 2.16
C ALA A 181 -5.26 -6.84 0.68
N VAL A 182 -4.28 -6.28 -0.02
CA VAL A 182 -3.86 -6.78 -1.34
C VAL A 182 -2.49 -7.40 -1.17
N ALA A 183 -2.31 -8.63 -1.67
CA ALA A 183 -1.08 -9.40 -1.58
C ALA A 183 -0.46 -9.57 -3.00
N PRO A 184 0.40 -8.66 -3.43
CA PRO A 184 1.07 -8.74 -4.72
C PRO A 184 2.00 -9.96 -4.81
N GLY A 185 2.17 -10.48 -6.03
CA GLY A 185 3.28 -11.33 -6.39
C GLY A 185 4.57 -10.54 -6.64
N PRO A 186 5.55 -11.13 -7.36
CA PRO A 186 6.69 -10.39 -7.87
C PRO A 186 6.21 -9.28 -8.83
N VAL A 187 6.51 -8.03 -8.51
CA VAL A 187 6.13 -6.83 -9.27
C VAL A 187 7.38 -6.04 -9.63
N ALA A 188 7.50 -5.57 -10.86
CA ALA A 188 8.65 -4.83 -11.39
C ALA A 188 8.78 -3.44 -10.76
N THR A 189 9.15 -3.40 -9.50
CA THR A 189 9.43 -2.22 -8.70
C THR A 189 10.91 -2.15 -8.34
N GLU A 190 11.40 -0.97 -8.02
CA GLU A 190 12.78 -0.81 -7.50
C GLU A 190 13.03 -1.72 -6.27
N LEU A 191 12.02 -1.85 -5.39
CA LEU A 191 12.08 -2.71 -4.21
C LEU A 191 12.32 -4.19 -4.57
N PHE A 192 11.64 -4.70 -5.60
CA PHE A 192 11.78 -6.09 -6.03
C PHE A 192 13.03 -6.31 -6.88
N LEU A 193 13.35 -5.37 -7.78
CA LEU A 193 14.44 -5.54 -8.75
C LEU A 193 15.83 -5.35 -8.13
N ARG A 194 15.92 -4.58 -7.04
CA ARG A 194 17.19 -4.26 -6.39
C ARG A 194 17.99 -5.52 -6.05
N GLY A 195 19.22 -5.59 -6.56
CA GLY A 195 20.18 -6.68 -6.32
C GLY A 195 19.86 -8.00 -7.02
N LYS A 196 18.91 -8.02 -7.97
CA LYS A 196 18.58 -9.20 -8.78
C LYS A 196 19.15 -9.08 -10.19
N THR A 197 19.65 -10.19 -10.71
CA THR A 197 20.03 -10.34 -12.11
C THR A 197 18.81 -10.59 -12.99
N GLU A 198 18.94 -10.36 -14.31
CA GLU A 198 17.88 -10.67 -15.28
C GLU A 198 17.44 -12.14 -15.21
N ALA A 199 18.38 -13.07 -15.07
CA ALA A 199 18.10 -14.50 -14.94
C ALA A 199 17.25 -14.82 -13.69
N GLN A 200 17.51 -14.14 -12.57
CA GLN A 200 16.70 -14.29 -11.36
C GLN A 200 15.30 -13.71 -11.55
N ILE A 201 15.17 -12.58 -12.23
CA ILE A 201 13.88 -11.97 -12.55
C ILE A 201 13.07 -12.91 -13.46
N GLU A 202 13.69 -13.50 -14.47
CA GLU A 202 13.05 -14.48 -15.34
C GLU A 202 12.62 -15.74 -14.59
N GLN A 203 13.42 -16.23 -13.64
CA GLN A 203 13.02 -17.33 -12.76
C GLN A 203 11.75 -16.99 -11.96
N PHE A 204 11.67 -15.79 -11.40
CA PHE A 204 10.45 -15.34 -10.71
C PHE A 204 9.25 -15.23 -11.64
N ALA A 205 9.45 -14.77 -12.87
CA ALA A 205 8.40 -14.70 -13.89
C ALA A 205 7.79 -16.09 -14.16
N LYS A 206 8.63 -17.12 -14.31
CA LYS A 206 8.22 -18.50 -14.57
C LYS A 206 7.51 -19.18 -13.39
N LEU A 207 7.59 -18.63 -12.18
CA LEU A 207 6.86 -19.18 -11.02
C LEU A 207 5.36 -18.87 -11.07
N ALA A 208 4.94 -17.86 -11.82
CA ALA A 208 3.55 -17.52 -11.98
C ALA A 208 2.98 -18.18 -13.26
N PRO A 209 1.78 -18.77 -13.25
CA PRO A 209 1.11 -19.30 -14.45
C PRO A 209 0.98 -18.29 -15.61
N LEU A 210 0.95 -16.99 -15.33
CA LEU A 210 0.97 -15.95 -16.36
C LEU A 210 2.38 -15.68 -16.94
N GLU A 211 3.40 -16.38 -16.47
CA GLU A 211 4.80 -16.36 -16.94
C GLU A 211 5.40 -14.96 -17.09
N ARG A 212 5.01 -14.04 -16.24
CA ARG A 212 5.56 -12.70 -16.20
C ARG A 212 5.64 -12.14 -14.78
N VAL A 213 6.57 -11.24 -14.57
CA VAL A 213 6.54 -10.34 -13.40
C VAL A 213 5.37 -9.37 -13.56
N GLY A 214 4.65 -9.09 -12.48
CA GLY A 214 3.59 -8.09 -12.47
C GLY A 214 4.12 -6.68 -12.70
N ARG A 215 3.29 -5.81 -13.20
CA ARG A 215 3.55 -4.36 -13.24
C ARG A 215 2.87 -3.69 -12.05
N PRO A 216 3.36 -2.54 -11.57
CA PRO A 216 2.69 -1.77 -10.53
C PRO A 216 1.21 -1.50 -10.84
N GLU A 217 0.87 -1.29 -12.12
CA GLU A 217 -0.48 -1.06 -12.61
C GLU A 217 -1.40 -2.28 -12.39
N ASP A 218 -0.89 -3.51 -12.51
CA ASP A 218 -1.68 -4.73 -12.25
C ASP A 218 -2.23 -4.75 -10.80
N VAL A 219 -1.45 -4.20 -9.85
CA VAL A 219 -1.87 -4.08 -8.45
C VAL A 219 -2.78 -2.86 -8.24
N ALA A 220 -2.49 -1.76 -8.93
CA ALA A 220 -3.29 -0.54 -8.85
C ALA A 220 -4.73 -0.76 -9.31
N GLU A 221 -4.96 -1.61 -10.33
CA GLU A 221 -6.30 -2.00 -10.79
C GLU A 221 -7.11 -2.70 -9.68
N VAL A 222 -6.50 -3.62 -8.94
CA VAL A 222 -7.16 -4.32 -7.82
C VAL A 222 -7.50 -3.33 -6.69
N ILE A 223 -6.58 -2.41 -6.40
CA ILE A 223 -6.81 -1.38 -5.38
C ILE A 223 -7.92 -0.41 -5.81
N SER A 224 -7.95 0.01 -7.08
CA SER A 224 -9.01 0.83 -7.65
C SER A 224 -10.39 0.15 -7.51
N PHE A 225 -10.47 -1.14 -7.83
CA PHE A 225 -11.69 -1.92 -7.61
C PHE A 225 -12.14 -1.88 -6.14
N LEU A 226 -11.24 -2.13 -5.19
CA LEU A 226 -11.55 -2.10 -3.77
C LEU A 226 -11.91 -0.69 -3.25
N ALA A 227 -11.29 0.34 -3.81
CA ALA A 227 -11.57 1.74 -3.48
C ALA A 227 -12.91 2.23 -4.05
N GLY A 228 -13.35 1.61 -5.14
CA GLY A 228 -14.56 1.95 -5.87
C GLY A 228 -15.84 1.28 -5.32
N PRO A 229 -16.98 1.55 -5.96
CA PRO A 229 -18.28 0.97 -5.60
C PRO A 229 -18.30 -0.56 -5.79
N GLY A 230 -17.55 -1.10 -6.75
CA GLY A 230 -17.47 -2.55 -6.99
C GLY A 230 -16.88 -3.34 -5.81
N GLY A 231 -16.04 -2.72 -4.99
CA GLY A 231 -15.45 -3.32 -3.79
C GLY A 231 -16.31 -3.23 -2.53
N ALA A 232 -17.51 -2.66 -2.60
CA ALA A 232 -18.31 -2.34 -1.42
C ALA A 232 -18.72 -3.57 -0.57
N TRP A 233 -18.78 -4.76 -1.17
CA TRP A 233 -19.12 -6.02 -0.47
C TRP A 233 -17.89 -6.89 -0.18
N VAL A 234 -16.67 -6.39 -0.50
CA VAL A 234 -15.41 -7.08 -0.17
C VAL A 234 -14.89 -6.50 1.13
N ASN A 235 -14.88 -7.31 2.21
CA ASN A 235 -14.42 -6.87 3.52
C ASN A 235 -13.67 -7.99 4.25
N ALA A 236 -12.66 -7.65 5.05
CA ALA A 236 -11.80 -8.56 5.79
C ALA A 236 -11.03 -9.58 4.93
N GLN A 237 -10.83 -9.28 3.63
CA GLN A 237 -10.21 -10.20 2.69
C GLN A 237 -8.73 -9.88 2.45
N VAL A 238 -7.99 -10.90 2.03
CA VAL A 238 -6.64 -10.79 1.45
C VAL A 238 -6.73 -11.19 -0.02
N LEU A 239 -6.71 -10.20 -0.90
CA LEU A 239 -6.79 -10.43 -2.36
C LEU A 239 -5.38 -10.59 -2.91
N ARG A 240 -5.10 -11.74 -3.54
CA ARG A 240 -3.82 -12.01 -4.19
C ARG A 240 -3.82 -11.48 -5.62
N ALA A 241 -3.00 -10.46 -5.89
CA ALA A 241 -2.74 -9.91 -7.22
C ALA A 241 -1.35 -10.37 -7.67
N ASN A 242 -1.24 -11.61 -8.16
CA ASN A 242 0.06 -12.28 -8.28
C ASN A 242 0.25 -13.16 -9.53
N GLY A 243 -0.66 -13.10 -10.51
CA GLY A 243 -0.57 -13.91 -11.72
C GLY A 243 -0.63 -15.42 -11.50
N GLY A 244 -1.12 -15.87 -10.33
CA GLY A 244 -1.16 -17.28 -9.94
C GLY A 244 0.11 -17.77 -9.22
N PHE A 245 1.01 -16.85 -8.83
CA PHE A 245 2.26 -17.19 -8.15
C PHE A 245 2.05 -17.99 -6.84
N ALA A 246 0.97 -17.74 -6.11
CA ALA A 246 0.65 -18.43 -4.86
C ALA A 246 -0.86 -18.39 -4.54
#